data_d07c5bc3236c20d11066dd52f3cf6560
#
_entry.id   d07c5bc3236c20d11066dd52f3cf6560
#
_cell.length_a   1.000
_cell.length_b   1.000
_cell.length_c   1.000
_cell.angle_alpha   90.00
_cell.angle_beta   90.00
_cell.angle_gamma   90.00
#
_symmetry.space_group_name_H-M   'P 1'
#
loop_
_entity.id
_entity.type
_entity.pdbx_description
1 polymer ?
#
loop_
_entity_poly.entity_id
_entity_poly.type
_entity_poly.pdbx_seq_one_letter_code
_entity_poly.pdbx_strand_id
1 'polypeptide(L)'
;VGKINFYLSIISYFQLIAYFGIPTYAVSIGSGKRDNIKCFNRFADEVYTLSVLSTFISCSLLGVIVGRIHSFSDEWKIWVVLSVSIIFNTLGAEWLLQVYEDYFFMTLRYIFIQIAGVVLLFIFVRNSTDMTKYFIIYVIPCVLTGLSNRLYEKRYCRLKIRINKEIQFHLKALFPIF
;
A
#
# COMPACT_ATOMS: atom_id res chain seq x y z
N VAL A 1 14.38 -15.08 -14.06
CA VAL A 1 14.38 -13.61 -13.86
C VAL A 1 13.22 -12.97 -14.62
N GLY A 2 13.00 -13.25 -15.92
CA GLY A 2 11.94 -12.62 -16.71
C GLY A 2 10.53 -12.83 -16.14
N LYS A 3 10.21 -14.04 -15.69
CA LYS A 3 8.89 -14.39 -15.14
C LYS A 3 8.59 -13.63 -13.84
N ILE A 4 9.60 -13.45 -12.97
CA ILE A 4 9.45 -12.67 -11.73
C ILE A 4 9.14 -11.21 -12.05
N ASN A 5 9.92 -10.59 -12.95
CA ASN A 5 9.71 -9.20 -13.33
C ASN A 5 8.34 -8.99 -13.98
N PHE A 6 7.83 -9.96 -14.73
CA PHE A 6 6.49 -9.92 -15.30
C PHE A 6 5.41 -9.79 -14.22
N TYR A 7 5.44 -10.64 -13.18
CA TYR A 7 4.48 -10.55 -12.07
C TYR A 7 4.60 -9.22 -11.30
N LEU A 8 5.83 -8.80 -11.02
CA LEU A 8 6.07 -7.54 -10.31
C LEU A 8 5.58 -6.33 -11.11
N SER A 9 5.76 -6.33 -12.44
CA SER A 9 5.26 -5.26 -13.31
C SER A 9 3.74 -5.17 -13.27
N ILE A 10 3.04 -6.30 -13.38
CA ILE A 10 1.58 -6.29 -13.30
C ILE A 10 1.12 -5.76 -11.94
N ILE A 11 1.69 -6.24 -10.85
CA ILE A 11 1.34 -5.76 -9.50
C ILE A 11 1.61 -4.26 -9.35
N SER A 12 2.68 -3.73 -9.94
CA SER A 12 2.97 -2.29 -9.91
C SER A 12 1.86 -1.46 -10.55
N TYR A 13 1.25 -1.90 -11.64
CA TYR A 13 0.10 -1.22 -12.24
C TYR A 13 -1.12 -1.24 -11.31
N PHE A 14 -1.38 -2.37 -10.64
CA PHE A 14 -2.48 -2.44 -9.68
C PHE A 14 -2.20 -1.61 -8.42
N GLN A 15 -0.95 -1.52 -7.98
CA GLN A 15 -0.54 -0.60 -6.92
C GLN A 15 -0.77 0.86 -7.31
N LEU A 16 -0.46 1.24 -8.56
CA LEU A 16 -0.72 2.58 -9.08
C LEU A 16 -2.23 2.91 -9.02
N ILE A 17 -3.08 1.97 -9.46
CA ILE A 17 -4.54 2.12 -9.36
C ILE A 17 -4.98 2.25 -7.89
N ALA A 18 -4.42 1.44 -6.98
CA ALA A 18 -4.74 1.50 -5.56
C ALA A 18 -4.31 2.82 -4.91
N TYR A 19 -3.17 3.37 -5.29
CA TYR A 19 -2.71 4.67 -4.80
C TYR A 19 -3.54 5.83 -5.33
N PHE A 20 -3.92 5.82 -6.59
CA PHE A 20 -4.78 6.83 -7.23
C PHE A 20 -4.43 8.29 -6.87
N GLY A 21 -3.13 8.62 -6.74
CA GLY A 21 -2.67 9.95 -6.32
C GLY A 21 -2.99 10.33 -4.86
N ILE A 22 -3.64 9.45 -4.09
CA ILE A 22 -4.08 9.72 -2.72
C ILE A 22 -2.93 10.15 -1.80
N PRO A 23 -1.74 9.52 -1.79
CA PRO A 23 -0.65 9.95 -0.92
C PRO A 23 -0.21 11.39 -1.18
N THR A 24 -0.03 11.77 -2.44
CA THR A 24 0.38 13.13 -2.84
C THR A 24 -0.66 14.16 -2.42
N TYR A 25 -1.93 13.89 -2.66
CA TYR A 25 -3.05 14.72 -2.23
C TYR A 25 -3.10 14.87 -0.70
N ALA A 26 -2.97 13.73 0.00
CA ALA A 26 -3.02 13.69 1.46
C ALA A 26 -1.92 14.53 2.11
N VAL A 27 -0.70 14.46 1.58
CA VAL A 27 0.43 15.26 2.08
C VAL A 27 0.22 16.73 1.77
N SER A 28 -0.15 17.08 0.54
CA SER A 28 -0.33 18.47 0.11
C SER A 28 -1.40 19.21 0.92
N ILE A 29 -2.57 18.61 1.11
CA ILE A 29 -3.67 19.24 1.86
C ILE A 29 -3.55 19.02 3.37
N GLY A 30 -3.05 17.85 3.78
CA GLY A 30 -2.92 17.46 5.19
C GLY A 30 -1.92 18.33 5.95
N SER A 31 -0.81 18.72 5.33
CA SER A 31 0.21 19.59 5.94
C SER A 31 -0.38 20.94 6.39
N GLY A 32 -1.27 21.53 5.59
CA GLY A 32 -1.96 22.78 5.95
C GLY A 32 -3.05 22.63 7.04
N LYS A 33 -3.46 21.39 7.37
CA LYS A 33 -4.51 21.12 8.37
C LYS A 33 -3.98 20.54 9.68
N ARG A 34 -2.69 20.18 9.75
CA ARG A 34 -2.10 19.45 10.88
C ARG A 34 -2.21 20.17 12.23
N ASP A 35 -2.26 21.51 12.22
CA ASP A 35 -2.32 22.32 13.44
C ASP A 35 -3.71 22.28 14.12
N ASN A 36 -4.75 21.94 13.36
CA ASN A 36 -6.10 21.78 13.89
C ASN A 36 -6.48 20.28 13.95
N ILE A 37 -6.25 19.66 15.12
CA ILE A 37 -6.45 18.21 15.34
C ILE A 37 -7.83 17.73 14.90
N LYS A 38 -8.91 18.50 15.16
CA LYS A 38 -10.28 18.06 14.79
C LYS A 38 -10.49 18.08 13.29
N CYS A 39 -10.00 19.12 12.61
CA CYS A 39 -10.09 19.25 11.16
C CYS A 39 -9.22 18.19 10.47
N PHE A 40 -8.02 17.99 10.99
CA PHE A 40 -7.10 16.98 10.47
C PHE A 40 -7.63 15.55 10.61
N ASN A 41 -8.15 15.16 11.78
CA ASN A 41 -8.69 13.81 12.00
C ASN A 41 -9.86 13.50 11.04
N ARG A 42 -10.74 14.47 10.81
CA ARG A 42 -11.83 14.30 9.85
C ARG A 42 -11.31 14.10 8.44
N PHE A 43 -10.40 14.95 7.99
CA PHE A 43 -9.75 14.84 6.68
C PHE A 43 -9.01 13.50 6.54
N ALA A 44 -8.25 13.09 7.56
CA ALA A 44 -7.51 11.84 7.57
C ALA A 44 -8.43 10.61 7.46
N ASP A 45 -9.57 10.61 8.17
CA ASP A 45 -10.58 9.55 8.06
C ASP A 45 -11.16 9.45 6.64
N GLU A 46 -11.45 10.59 6.01
CA GLU A 46 -12.01 10.66 4.66
C GLU A 46 -11.01 10.16 3.61
N VAL A 47 -9.77 10.63 3.68
CA VAL A 47 -8.68 10.18 2.78
C VAL A 47 -8.36 8.71 2.99
N TYR A 48 -8.33 8.23 4.23
CA TYR A 48 -8.14 6.82 4.51
C TYR A 48 -9.27 5.95 3.96
N THR A 49 -10.51 6.42 4.04
CA THR A 49 -11.66 5.73 3.43
C THR A 49 -11.51 5.61 1.91
N LEU A 50 -11.00 6.66 1.25
CA LEU A 50 -10.67 6.61 -0.18
C LEU A 50 -9.59 5.57 -0.49
N SER A 51 -8.53 5.50 0.34
CA SER A 51 -7.48 4.48 0.18
C SER A 51 -8.04 3.06 0.31
N VAL A 52 -8.98 2.83 1.23
CA VAL A 52 -9.66 1.53 1.38
C VAL A 52 -10.48 1.19 0.13
N LEU A 53 -11.26 2.16 -0.38
CA LEU A 53 -12.10 1.97 -1.57
C LEU A 53 -11.25 1.69 -2.83
N SER A 54 -10.21 2.49 -3.07
CA SER A 54 -9.31 2.29 -4.22
C SER A 54 -8.55 0.96 -4.15
N THR A 55 -8.10 0.57 -2.96
CA THR A 55 -7.48 -0.75 -2.74
C THR A 55 -8.44 -1.88 -3.04
N PHE A 56 -9.69 -1.77 -2.58
CA PHE A 56 -10.72 -2.78 -2.85
C PHE A 56 -11.01 -2.90 -4.35
N ILE A 57 -11.14 -1.77 -5.06
CA ILE A 57 -11.34 -1.75 -6.52
C ILE A 57 -10.14 -2.41 -7.22
N SER A 58 -8.91 -2.03 -6.87
CA SER A 58 -7.70 -2.59 -7.46
C SER A 58 -7.59 -4.10 -7.25
N CYS A 59 -7.81 -4.59 -6.03
CA CYS A 59 -7.79 -6.02 -5.73
C CYS A 59 -8.92 -6.78 -6.45
N SER A 60 -10.12 -6.19 -6.57
CA SER A 60 -11.24 -6.80 -7.29
C SER A 60 -10.94 -6.92 -8.78
N LEU A 61 -10.38 -5.87 -9.39
CA LEU A 61 -9.94 -5.89 -10.79
C LEU A 61 -8.86 -6.95 -11.03
N LEU A 62 -7.86 -7.04 -10.15
CA LEU A 62 -6.84 -8.07 -10.22
C LEU A 62 -7.47 -9.47 -10.14
N GLY A 63 -8.38 -9.70 -9.21
CA GLY A 63 -9.08 -10.98 -9.06
C GLY A 63 -9.88 -11.38 -10.29
N VAL A 64 -10.59 -10.42 -10.92
CA VAL A 64 -11.32 -10.67 -12.18
C VAL A 64 -10.37 -11.04 -13.31
N ILE A 65 -9.25 -10.33 -13.46
CA ILE A 65 -8.25 -10.60 -14.52
C ILE A 65 -7.61 -11.98 -14.31
N VAL A 66 -7.20 -12.30 -13.09
CA VAL A 66 -6.62 -13.61 -12.76
C VAL A 66 -7.61 -14.74 -13.03
N GLY A 67 -8.89 -14.55 -12.69
CA GLY A 67 -9.92 -15.56 -12.94
C GLY A 67 -10.33 -15.73 -14.41
N ARG A 68 -10.09 -14.72 -15.26
CA ARG A 68 -10.43 -14.76 -16.70
C ARG A 68 -9.31 -15.31 -17.59
N ILE A 69 -8.06 -15.16 -17.20
CA ILE A 69 -6.89 -15.57 -17.98
C ILE A 69 -6.40 -16.93 -17.47
N HIS A 70 -6.56 -17.97 -18.26
CA HIS A 70 -6.22 -19.34 -17.89
C HIS A 70 -4.76 -19.50 -17.41
N SER A 71 -3.81 -18.85 -18.09
CA SER A 71 -2.39 -18.86 -17.67
C SER A 71 -2.13 -18.23 -16.31
N PHE A 72 -3.03 -17.37 -15.80
CA PHE A 72 -2.92 -16.75 -14.49
C PHE A 72 -3.60 -17.58 -13.42
N SER A 73 -4.68 -18.27 -13.77
CA SER A 73 -5.42 -19.12 -12.84
C SER A 73 -4.60 -20.32 -12.38
N ASP A 74 -3.69 -20.85 -13.18
CA ASP A 74 -2.79 -21.94 -12.80
C ASP A 74 -1.82 -21.54 -11.67
N GLU A 75 -1.48 -20.27 -11.58
CA GLU A 75 -0.55 -19.72 -10.60
C GLU A 75 -1.25 -18.77 -9.60
N TRP A 76 -2.53 -19.01 -9.31
CA TRP A 76 -3.36 -18.18 -8.45
C TRP A 76 -2.73 -17.88 -7.07
N LYS A 77 -1.93 -18.82 -6.52
CA LYS A 77 -1.23 -18.66 -5.25
C LYS A 77 -0.29 -17.47 -5.25
N ILE A 78 0.42 -17.24 -6.36
CA ILE A 78 1.34 -16.12 -6.52
C ILE A 78 0.56 -14.80 -6.50
N TRP A 79 -0.58 -14.74 -7.22
CA TRP A 79 -1.42 -13.55 -7.29
C TRP A 79 -2.04 -13.20 -5.93
N VAL A 80 -2.47 -14.21 -5.16
CA VAL A 80 -2.95 -14.00 -3.79
C VAL A 80 -1.85 -13.44 -2.89
N VAL A 81 -0.65 -14.01 -2.93
CA VAL A 81 0.50 -13.50 -2.16
C VAL A 81 0.82 -12.06 -2.54
N LEU A 82 0.87 -11.76 -3.83
CA LEU A 82 1.19 -10.42 -4.32
C LEU A 82 0.09 -9.40 -4.02
N SER A 83 -1.18 -9.78 -4.00
CA SER A 83 -2.28 -8.87 -3.62
C SER A 83 -2.16 -8.38 -2.17
N VAL A 84 -1.54 -9.17 -1.29
CA VAL A 84 -1.23 -8.73 0.08
C VAL A 84 -0.31 -7.50 0.07
N SER A 85 0.65 -7.41 -0.86
CA SER A 85 1.51 -6.21 -0.96
C SER A 85 0.71 -4.96 -1.32
N ILE A 86 -0.30 -5.06 -2.21
CA ILE A 86 -1.18 -3.93 -2.55
C ILE A 86 -1.89 -3.44 -1.29
N ILE A 87 -2.48 -4.36 -0.53
CA ILE A 87 -3.24 -4.04 0.68
C ILE A 87 -2.36 -3.33 1.71
N PHE A 88 -1.21 -3.89 2.05
CA PHE A 88 -0.37 -3.33 3.11
C PHE A 88 0.35 -2.04 2.69
N ASN A 89 0.72 -1.89 1.42
CA ASN A 89 1.32 -0.65 0.91
C ASN A 89 0.32 0.51 0.92
N THR A 90 -0.94 0.27 0.58
CA THR A 90 -1.95 1.34 0.53
C THR A 90 -2.57 1.62 1.90
N LEU A 91 -2.94 0.58 2.66
CA LEU A 91 -3.58 0.74 3.97
C LEU A 91 -2.61 1.04 5.11
N GLY A 92 -1.30 0.96 4.85
CA GLY A 92 -0.25 1.39 5.78
C GLY A 92 -0.22 2.90 6.03
N ALA A 93 -0.96 3.69 5.24
CA ALA A 93 -1.14 5.14 5.40
C ALA A 93 0.16 5.92 5.68
N GLU A 94 1.23 5.60 4.94
CA GLU A 94 2.56 6.22 5.10
C GLU A 94 2.53 7.75 4.90
N TRP A 95 1.59 8.25 4.10
CA TRP A 95 1.36 9.68 3.90
C TRP A 95 1.10 10.44 5.21
N LEU A 96 0.54 9.77 6.24
CA LEU A 96 0.31 10.39 7.54
C LEU A 96 1.64 10.78 8.22
N LEU A 97 2.64 9.90 8.16
CA LEU A 97 3.97 10.17 8.70
C LEU A 97 4.67 11.29 7.92
N GLN A 98 4.45 11.37 6.60
CA GLN A 98 4.98 12.43 5.76
C GLN A 98 4.35 13.80 6.11
N VAL A 99 3.05 13.85 6.42
CA VAL A 99 2.36 15.08 6.87
C VAL A 99 2.98 15.62 8.17
N TYR A 100 3.38 14.73 9.08
CA TYR A 100 4.04 15.08 10.34
C TYR A 100 5.56 15.17 10.22
N GLU A 101 6.13 15.00 9.01
CA GLU A 101 7.56 15.11 8.72
C GLU A 101 8.42 14.14 9.54
N ASP A 102 7.87 12.98 9.97
CA ASP A 102 8.57 11.99 10.78
C ASP A 102 9.45 11.06 9.92
N TYR A 103 10.33 11.69 9.14
CA TYR A 103 11.22 10.98 8.20
C TYR A 103 12.26 10.12 8.91
N PHE A 104 12.63 10.46 10.14
CA PHE A 104 13.61 9.69 10.90
C PHE A 104 13.09 8.28 11.19
N PHE A 105 11.85 8.16 11.69
CA PHE A 105 11.20 6.87 11.91
C PHE A 105 11.03 6.09 10.60
N MET A 106 10.57 6.76 9.54
CA MET A 106 10.37 6.14 8.22
C MET A 106 11.67 5.54 7.69
N THR A 107 12.77 6.29 7.77
CA THR A 107 14.08 5.86 7.25
C THR A 107 14.66 4.71 8.04
N LEU A 108 14.69 4.79 9.38
CA LEU A 108 15.20 3.70 10.23
C LEU A 108 14.42 2.42 10.01
N ARG A 109 13.09 2.49 10.07
CA ARG A 109 12.21 1.34 9.81
C ARG A 109 12.49 0.72 8.44
N TYR A 110 12.56 1.56 7.37
CA TYR A 110 12.80 1.09 6.02
C TYR A 110 14.13 0.32 5.93
N ILE A 111 15.22 0.87 6.49
CA ILE A 111 16.54 0.24 6.46
C ILE A 111 16.49 -1.13 7.16
N PHE A 112 15.94 -1.21 8.38
CA PHE A 112 15.88 -2.47 9.13
C PHE A 112 15.03 -3.53 8.41
N ILE A 113 13.86 -3.15 7.92
CA ILE A 113 12.96 -4.08 7.22
C ILE A 113 13.60 -4.55 5.91
N GLN A 114 14.26 -3.67 5.17
CA GLN A 114 14.88 -4.01 3.89
C GLN A 114 16.08 -4.95 4.09
N ILE A 115 16.93 -4.69 5.08
CA ILE A 115 18.06 -5.59 5.43
C ILE A 115 17.51 -6.97 5.81
N ALA A 116 16.48 -7.04 6.67
CA ALA A 116 15.85 -8.29 7.04
C ALA A 116 15.29 -9.04 5.81
N GLY A 117 14.64 -8.35 4.88
CA GLY A 117 14.13 -8.94 3.64
C GLY A 117 15.24 -9.54 2.78
N VAL A 118 16.36 -8.84 2.61
CA VAL A 118 17.51 -9.34 1.85
C VAL A 118 18.12 -10.58 2.54
N VAL A 119 18.29 -10.55 3.85
CA VAL A 119 18.80 -11.70 4.61
C VAL A 119 17.90 -12.92 4.44
N LEU A 120 16.59 -12.75 4.53
CA LEU A 120 15.63 -13.82 4.30
C LEU A 120 15.71 -14.39 2.87
N LEU A 121 15.91 -13.55 1.85
CA LEU A 121 16.11 -14.01 0.48
C LEU A 121 17.34 -14.93 0.37
N PHE A 122 18.48 -14.54 0.94
CA PHE A 122 19.69 -15.35 0.90
C PHE A 122 19.57 -16.69 1.65
N ILE A 123 18.80 -16.74 2.74
CA ILE A 123 18.62 -17.94 3.55
C ILE A 123 17.68 -18.94 2.86
N PHE A 124 16.55 -18.46 2.31
CA PHE A 124 15.43 -19.31 1.90
C PHE A 124 15.34 -19.56 0.39
N VAL A 125 15.86 -18.66 -0.45
CA VAL A 125 15.80 -18.79 -1.92
C VAL A 125 17.14 -19.30 -2.42
N ARG A 126 17.24 -20.62 -2.61
CA ARG A 126 18.49 -21.25 -3.07
C ARG A 126 18.40 -21.75 -4.52
N ASN A 127 17.20 -22.08 -4.99
CA ASN A 127 16.97 -22.65 -6.31
C ASN A 127 16.08 -21.76 -7.17
N SER A 128 16.26 -21.83 -8.47
CA SER A 128 15.42 -21.11 -9.45
C SER A 128 13.94 -21.58 -9.47
N THR A 129 13.65 -22.74 -8.89
CA THR A 129 12.29 -23.29 -8.73
C THR A 129 11.53 -22.71 -7.55
N ASP A 130 12.19 -22.01 -6.64
CA ASP A 130 11.60 -21.47 -5.40
C ASP A 130 10.83 -20.14 -5.62
N MET A 131 10.13 -20.04 -6.76
CA MET A 131 9.47 -18.79 -7.16
C MET A 131 8.41 -18.32 -6.15
N THR A 132 7.59 -19.24 -5.63
CA THR A 132 6.57 -18.90 -4.63
C THR A 132 7.22 -18.42 -3.33
N LYS A 133 8.32 -19.05 -2.89
CA LYS A 133 9.06 -18.60 -1.71
C LYS A 133 9.62 -17.18 -1.91
N TYR A 134 10.14 -16.90 -3.11
CA TYR A 134 10.61 -15.57 -3.45
C TYR A 134 9.51 -14.51 -3.27
N PHE A 135 8.31 -14.73 -3.80
CA PHE A 135 7.22 -13.77 -3.67
C PHE A 135 6.71 -13.63 -2.23
N ILE A 136 6.69 -14.72 -1.45
CA ILE A 136 6.35 -14.63 -0.03
C ILE A 136 7.34 -13.72 0.69
N ILE A 137 8.66 -13.93 0.48
CA ILE A 137 9.69 -13.13 1.11
C ILE A 137 9.64 -11.67 0.62
N TYR A 138 9.34 -11.44 -0.66
CA TYR A 138 9.15 -10.10 -1.20
C TYR A 138 8.01 -9.34 -0.52
N VAL A 139 6.93 -10.02 -0.14
CA VAL A 139 5.77 -9.41 0.51
C VAL A 139 5.99 -9.13 2.00
N ILE A 140 6.86 -9.88 2.68
CA ILE A 140 7.14 -9.68 4.12
C ILE A 140 7.53 -8.24 4.46
N PRO A 141 8.48 -7.58 3.77
CA PRO A 141 8.79 -6.17 4.01
C PRO A 141 7.58 -5.24 3.85
N CYS A 142 6.72 -5.48 2.86
CA CYS A 142 5.50 -4.69 2.66
C CYS A 142 4.55 -4.82 3.85
N VAL A 143 4.32 -6.04 4.32
CA VAL A 143 3.47 -6.33 5.49
C VAL A 143 4.04 -5.68 6.75
N LEU A 144 5.34 -5.86 7.02
CA LEU A 144 6.00 -5.28 8.19
C LEU A 144 5.95 -3.75 8.16
N THR A 145 6.15 -3.15 6.99
CA THR A 145 6.03 -1.70 6.78
C THR A 145 4.61 -1.23 7.08
N GLY A 146 3.60 -1.85 6.48
CA GLY A 146 2.21 -1.49 6.69
C GLY A 146 1.77 -1.64 8.15
N LEU A 147 2.14 -2.75 8.81
CA LEU A 147 1.81 -2.98 10.22
C LEU A 147 2.52 -1.99 11.14
N SER A 148 3.81 -1.72 10.93
CA SER A 148 4.55 -0.76 11.75
C SER A 148 4.00 0.65 11.61
N ASN A 149 3.59 1.06 10.39
CA ASN A 149 2.91 2.33 10.18
C ASN A 149 1.61 2.39 10.96
N ARG A 150 0.76 1.36 10.86
CA ARG A 150 -0.53 1.30 11.59
C ARG A 150 -0.38 1.35 13.10
N LEU A 151 0.68 0.80 13.64
CA LEU A 151 0.96 0.87 15.06
C LEU A 151 1.44 2.27 15.46
N TYR A 152 2.32 2.85 14.66
CA TYR A 152 2.96 4.14 14.97
C TYR A 152 2.05 5.33 14.70
N GLU A 153 1.20 5.29 13.67
CA GLU A 153 0.25 6.38 13.35
C GLU A 153 -0.73 6.70 14.48
N LYS A 154 -1.02 5.71 15.35
CA LYS A 154 -1.88 5.91 16.53
C LYS A 154 -1.38 7.02 17.45
N ARG A 155 -0.10 7.39 17.33
CA ARG A 155 0.51 8.51 18.05
C ARG A 155 -0.02 9.87 17.59
N TYR A 156 -0.38 9.96 16.31
CA TYR A 156 -0.85 11.20 15.67
C TYR A 156 -2.36 11.22 15.49
N CYS A 157 -2.92 10.15 14.94
CA CYS A 157 -4.33 10.03 14.61
C CYS A 157 -4.77 8.58 14.65
N ARG A 158 -6.02 8.33 15.02
CA ARG A 158 -6.65 7.01 14.89
C ARG A 158 -7.55 7.01 13.66
N LEU A 159 -7.03 6.51 12.55
CA LEU A 159 -7.77 6.43 11.30
C LEU A 159 -8.98 5.51 11.40
N LYS A 160 -10.13 6.02 10.98
CA LYS A 160 -11.40 5.29 10.92
C LYS A 160 -11.98 5.37 9.52
N ILE A 161 -12.72 4.33 9.14
CA ILE A 161 -13.50 4.37 7.91
C ILE A 161 -14.73 5.24 8.16
N ARG A 162 -14.85 6.33 7.38
CA ARG A 162 -15.94 7.29 7.47
C ARG A 162 -16.51 7.57 6.10
N ILE A 163 -17.68 7.01 5.81
CA ILE A 163 -18.38 7.27 4.54
C ILE A 163 -19.20 8.54 4.70
N ASN A 164 -18.79 9.61 3.98
CA ASN A 164 -19.46 10.92 4.02
C ASN A 164 -19.63 11.45 2.59
N LYS A 165 -20.58 12.36 2.38
CA LYS A 165 -20.80 13.02 1.07
C LYS A 165 -19.55 13.80 0.58
N GLU A 166 -18.68 14.22 1.49
CA GLU A 166 -17.43 14.93 1.18
C GLU A 166 -16.40 14.09 0.43
N ILE A 167 -16.53 12.76 0.46
CA ILE A 167 -15.69 11.84 -0.34
C ILE A 167 -15.75 12.18 -1.84
N GLN A 168 -16.91 12.61 -2.33
CA GLN A 168 -17.06 13.02 -3.74
C GLN A 168 -16.25 14.29 -4.06
N PHE A 169 -16.12 15.19 -3.10
CA PHE A 169 -15.28 16.38 -3.24
C PHE A 169 -13.81 16.02 -3.35
N HIS A 170 -13.33 15.11 -2.49
CA HIS A 170 -11.95 14.62 -2.54
C HIS A 170 -11.66 13.87 -3.84
N LEU A 171 -12.60 13.06 -4.35
CA LEU A 171 -12.45 12.38 -5.64
C LEU A 171 -12.29 13.37 -6.80
N LYS A 172 -13.08 14.47 -6.83
CA LYS A 172 -12.93 15.51 -7.86
C LYS A 172 -11.59 16.23 -7.76
N ALA A 173 -11.07 16.44 -6.54
CA ALA A 173 -9.79 17.08 -6.33
C ALA A 173 -8.59 16.17 -6.67
N LEU A 174 -8.77 14.84 -6.57
CA LEU A 174 -7.75 13.84 -6.93
C LEU A 174 -7.57 13.69 -8.44
N PHE A 175 -8.65 13.83 -9.21
CA PHE A 175 -8.63 13.57 -10.65
C PHE A 175 -7.55 14.33 -11.44
N PRO A 176 -7.26 15.63 -11.18
CA PRO A 176 -6.19 16.35 -11.85
C PRO A 176 -4.77 15.98 -11.36
N ILE A 177 -4.64 15.25 -10.26
CA ILE A 177 -3.35 14.85 -9.67
C ILE A 177 -2.93 13.45 -10.17
N PHE A 178 -3.90 12.62 -10.55
CA PHE A 178 -3.68 11.31 -11.15
C PHE A 178 -3.40 11.42 -12.65
#